data_ec0b8663473875465bede2bbdc11b0ef
#
_entry.id   ec0b8663473875465bede2bbdc11b0ef
#
_cell.length_a   1.000
_cell.length_b   1.000
_cell.length_c   1.000
_cell.angle_alpha   90.00
_cell.angle_beta   90.00
_cell.angle_gamma   90.00
#
_symmetry.space_group_name_H-M   'P 1'
#
loop_
_entity.id
_entity.type
_entity.pdbx_description
1 polymer ?
#
loop_
_entity_poly.entity_id
_entity_poly.type
_entity_poly.pdbx_seq_one_letter_code
_entity_poly.pdbx_strand_id
1 'polypeptide(L)'
;GMDVTNERQKVQITVTKTDSETKKELEGAVFGLFAKEDIVNKDGKVIVKADTQIERGVTGKDGKVTFTSDLPLGQYYVKEIEAPKGYVKSDKIFDVDASYQGDKVKVIEFKAAFENAPIKVEISKTDITGKKELPGAKLSVIDADGKLVESWTSEAGKTHMIERLPVGKYTLR
;
A
#
# COMPACT_ATOMS: atom_id res chain seq x y z
N GLY A 1 -28.56 14.00 34.96
CA GLY A 1 -28.11 12.90 34.32
C GLY A 1 -26.68 13.02 33.98
N MET A 2 -25.99 12.14 34.55
CA MET A 2 -24.65 12.07 34.19
C MET A 2 -24.53 11.67 32.77
N ASP A 3 -24.18 12.59 32.00
CA ASP A 3 -23.86 12.27 30.66
C ASP A 3 -22.63 11.44 30.62
N VAL A 4 -22.80 10.24 30.25
CA VAL A 4 -21.65 9.45 29.91
C VAL A 4 -21.13 10.05 28.62
N THR A 5 -20.08 10.82 28.75
CA THR A 5 -19.39 11.28 27.57
C THR A 5 -18.88 10.06 26.84
N ASN A 6 -19.27 9.92 25.58
CA ASN A 6 -18.68 8.91 24.74
C ASN A 6 -17.23 9.25 24.53
N GLU A 7 -16.37 8.61 25.30
CA GLU A 7 -14.92 8.75 25.14
C GLU A 7 -14.40 7.95 23.97
N ARG A 8 -15.29 7.23 23.29
CA ARG A 8 -14.95 6.34 22.19
C ARG A 8 -15.94 6.52 21.05
N GLN A 9 -15.48 6.24 19.86
CA GLN A 9 -16.29 6.29 18.66
C GLN A 9 -15.97 5.07 17.79
N LYS A 10 -17.02 4.38 17.36
CA LYS A 10 -16.85 3.28 16.39
C LYS A 10 -16.65 3.86 15.01
N VAL A 11 -15.65 3.36 14.31
CA VAL A 11 -15.36 3.72 12.94
C VAL A 11 -15.30 2.46 12.09
N GLN A 12 -15.72 2.59 10.85
CA GLN A 12 -15.55 1.56 9.84
C GLN A 12 -14.82 2.19 8.66
N ILE A 13 -13.65 1.69 8.35
CA ILE A 13 -12.82 2.23 7.29
C ILE A 13 -12.65 1.17 6.22
N THR A 14 -13.16 1.42 5.03
CA THR A 14 -12.96 0.54 3.89
C THR A 14 -11.87 1.14 3.02
N VAL A 15 -10.77 0.40 2.88
CA VAL A 15 -9.63 0.81 2.04
C VAL A 15 -9.71 0.02 0.74
N THR A 16 -9.65 0.74 -0.37
CA THR A 16 -9.60 0.13 -1.72
C THR A 16 -8.23 0.40 -2.32
N LYS A 17 -7.62 -0.65 -2.84
CA LYS A 17 -6.30 -0.60 -3.46
C LYS A 17 -6.39 -0.95 -4.92
N THR A 18 -5.85 -0.09 -5.79
CA THR A 18 -5.86 -0.31 -7.24
C THR A 18 -4.50 0.00 -7.86
N ASP A 19 -4.26 -0.59 -9.02
CA ASP A 19 -3.13 -0.25 -9.89
C ASP A 19 -3.39 1.14 -10.49
N SER A 20 -2.41 2.04 -10.37
CA SER A 20 -2.57 3.42 -10.83
C SER A 20 -2.80 3.55 -12.33
N GLU A 21 -2.33 2.57 -13.11
CA GLU A 21 -2.44 2.59 -14.57
C GLU A 21 -3.63 1.80 -15.09
N THR A 22 -3.78 0.56 -14.66
CA THR A 22 -4.87 -0.31 -15.14
C THR A 22 -6.17 -0.13 -14.39
N LYS A 23 -6.12 0.45 -13.20
CA LYS A 23 -7.24 0.60 -12.26
C LYS A 23 -7.78 -0.73 -11.74
N LYS A 24 -7.06 -1.82 -11.97
CA LYS A 24 -7.42 -3.14 -11.42
C LYS A 24 -7.16 -3.19 -9.92
N GLU A 25 -8.00 -3.94 -9.24
CA GLU A 25 -7.90 -4.17 -7.80
C GLU A 25 -6.64 -4.96 -7.47
N LEU A 26 -6.00 -4.61 -6.35
CA LEU A 26 -4.74 -5.24 -5.94
C LEU A 26 -4.89 -5.97 -4.62
N GLU A 27 -4.61 -7.26 -4.64
CA GLU A 27 -4.51 -8.12 -3.46
C GLU A 27 -3.12 -8.01 -2.85
N GLY A 28 -3.02 -8.13 -1.53
CA GLY A 28 -1.74 -8.25 -0.85
C GLY A 28 -1.11 -6.95 -0.35
N ALA A 29 -1.82 -5.83 -0.46
CA ALA A 29 -1.36 -4.58 0.14
C ALA A 29 -1.63 -4.59 1.64
N VAL A 30 -0.64 -4.26 2.44
CA VAL A 30 -0.76 -4.21 3.90
C VAL A 30 -1.00 -2.77 4.33
N PHE A 31 -2.07 -2.56 5.08
CA PHE A 31 -2.43 -1.25 5.64
C PHE A 31 -2.47 -1.29 7.15
N GLY A 32 -2.20 -0.15 7.77
CA GLY A 32 -2.33 0.01 9.20
C GLY A 32 -3.15 1.24 9.55
N LEU A 33 -3.85 1.15 10.68
CA LEU A 33 -4.54 2.26 11.33
C LEU A 33 -3.69 2.68 12.53
N PHE A 34 -3.36 3.96 12.62
CA PHE A 34 -2.45 4.51 13.63
C PHE A 34 -3.04 5.71 14.33
N ALA A 35 -2.62 5.95 15.56
CA ALA A 35 -2.91 7.20 16.26
C ALA A 35 -2.09 8.33 15.63
N LYS A 36 -2.72 9.46 15.33
CA LYS A 36 -2.03 10.61 14.72
C LYS A 36 -1.35 11.48 15.78
N GLU A 37 -1.87 11.43 16.99
CA GLU A 37 -1.39 12.23 18.13
C GLU A 37 -1.51 11.39 19.40
N ASP A 38 -0.93 11.89 20.50
CA ASP A 38 -1.16 11.26 21.80
C ASP A 38 -2.64 11.36 22.15
N ILE A 39 -3.23 10.23 22.48
CA ILE A 39 -4.63 10.16 22.92
C ILE A 39 -4.63 10.15 24.45
N VAL A 40 -5.30 11.11 25.02
CA VAL A 40 -5.35 11.25 26.48
C VAL A 40 -6.75 10.99 27.01
N ASN A 41 -6.82 10.49 28.24
CA ASN A 41 -8.10 10.33 28.92
C ASN A 41 -8.51 11.63 29.63
N LYS A 42 -9.62 11.59 30.37
CA LYS A 42 -10.13 12.76 31.12
C LYS A 42 -9.12 13.33 32.12
N ASP A 43 -8.27 12.47 32.68
CA ASP A 43 -7.28 12.86 33.66
C ASP A 43 -6.00 13.39 33.02
N GLY A 44 -5.95 13.49 31.71
CA GLY A 44 -4.77 13.93 30.98
C GLY A 44 -3.70 12.87 30.84
N LYS A 45 -4.00 11.63 31.20
CA LYS A 45 -3.06 10.51 31.02
C LYS A 45 -3.07 10.01 29.58
N VAL A 46 -1.90 9.83 29.02
CA VAL A 46 -1.74 9.26 27.67
C VAL A 46 -2.13 7.79 27.70
N ILE A 47 -3.17 7.42 26.96
CA ILE A 47 -3.62 6.04 26.84
C ILE A 47 -3.17 5.39 25.53
N VAL A 48 -2.90 6.20 24.50
CA VAL A 48 -2.32 5.74 23.24
C VAL A 48 -1.33 6.80 22.79
N LYS A 49 -0.12 6.40 22.51
CA LYS A 49 0.90 7.33 22.01
C LYS A 49 0.74 7.57 20.52
N ALA A 50 1.12 8.76 20.06
CA ALA A 50 1.18 9.07 18.64
C ALA A 50 1.94 7.99 17.88
N ASP A 51 1.47 7.69 16.67
CA ASP A 51 2.05 6.70 15.75
C ASP A 51 1.98 5.24 16.23
N THR A 52 1.20 4.97 17.27
CA THR A 52 0.91 3.59 17.68
C THR A 52 -0.03 2.94 16.68
N GLN A 53 0.32 1.74 16.23
CA GLN A 53 -0.54 0.96 15.35
C GLN A 53 -1.69 0.35 16.17
N ILE A 54 -2.91 0.63 15.74
CA ILE A 54 -4.13 0.15 16.39
C ILE A 54 -4.60 -1.15 15.74
N GLU A 55 -4.58 -1.19 14.41
CA GLU A 55 -5.08 -2.31 13.64
C GLU A 55 -4.29 -2.44 12.36
N ARG A 56 -4.22 -3.66 11.81
CA ARG A 56 -3.50 -3.97 10.59
C ARG A 56 -4.33 -4.93 9.76
N GLY A 57 -4.28 -4.79 8.45
CA GLY A 57 -4.99 -5.69 7.56
C GLY A 57 -4.36 -5.74 6.18
N VAL A 58 -4.78 -6.73 5.40
CA VAL A 58 -4.24 -6.99 4.05
C VAL A 58 -5.40 -7.01 3.07
N THR A 59 -5.24 -6.36 1.91
CA THR A 59 -6.27 -6.36 0.88
C THR A 59 -6.49 -7.76 0.31
N GLY A 60 -7.75 -8.12 0.13
CA GLY A 60 -8.14 -9.37 -0.51
C GLY A 60 -8.17 -9.26 -2.03
N LYS A 61 -8.73 -10.27 -2.67
CA LYS A 61 -8.82 -10.32 -4.15
C LYS A 61 -9.63 -9.19 -4.75
N ASP A 62 -10.55 -8.63 -3.96
CA ASP A 62 -11.35 -7.46 -4.35
C ASP A 62 -10.60 -6.14 -4.16
N GLY A 63 -9.35 -6.18 -3.75
CA GLY A 63 -8.54 -5.00 -3.47
C GLY A 63 -8.96 -4.24 -2.21
N LYS A 64 -9.73 -4.86 -1.33
CA LYS A 64 -10.29 -4.18 -0.17
C LYS A 64 -9.80 -4.78 1.15
N VAL A 65 -9.65 -3.90 2.13
CA VAL A 65 -9.50 -4.26 3.52
C VAL A 65 -10.39 -3.32 4.34
N THR A 66 -11.04 -3.87 5.36
CA THR A 66 -11.93 -3.08 6.22
C THR A 66 -11.42 -3.11 7.65
N PHE A 67 -11.28 -1.94 8.24
CA PHE A 67 -11.00 -1.79 9.66
C PHE A 67 -12.29 -1.42 10.36
N THR A 68 -12.64 -2.18 11.40
CA THR A 68 -13.77 -1.87 12.26
C THR A 68 -13.22 -1.74 13.67
N SER A 69 -13.11 -0.52 14.15
CA SER A 69 -12.48 -0.22 15.43
C SER A 69 -13.38 0.65 16.30
N ASP A 70 -13.33 0.40 17.59
CA ASP A 70 -13.93 1.25 18.61
C ASP A 70 -12.79 2.06 19.24
N LEU A 71 -12.68 3.33 18.82
CA LEU A 71 -11.53 4.15 19.11
C LEU A 71 -11.80 5.18 20.21
N PRO A 72 -10.83 5.43 21.12
CA PRO A 72 -10.88 6.64 21.94
C PRO A 72 -11.00 7.86 21.04
N LEU A 73 -11.73 8.87 21.48
CA LEU A 73 -11.89 10.11 20.70
C LEU A 73 -10.52 10.71 20.41
N GLY A 74 -10.28 11.07 19.18
CA GLY A 74 -9.02 11.62 18.74
C GLY A 74 -8.79 11.49 17.24
N GLN A 75 -7.58 11.78 16.84
CA GLN A 75 -7.18 11.77 15.45
C GLN A 75 -6.33 10.56 15.12
N TYR A 76 -6.65 9.92 14.01
CA TYR A 76 -5.99 8.70 13.55
C TYR A 76 -5.65 8.85 12.07
N TYR A 77 -4.89 7.90 11.53
CA TYR A 77 -4.63 7.86 10.10
C TYR A 77 -4.43 6.42 9.64
N VAL A 78 -4.70 6.23 8.35
CA VAL A 78 -4.43 4.96 7.66
C VAL A 78 -3.33 5.20 6.65
N LYS A 79 -2.37 4.29 6.62
CA LYS A 79 -1.32 4.31 5.60
C LYS A 79 -0.97 2.90 5.13
N GLU A 80 -0.42 2.81 3.94
CA GLU A 80 0.14 1.57 3.43
C GLU A 80 1.45 1.25 4.14
N ILE A 81 1.57 0.04 4.65
CA ILE A 81 2.79 -0.45 5.30
C ILE A 81 3.66 -1.17 4.29
N GLU A 82 3.04 -1.97 3.41
CA GLU A 82 3.72 -2.77 2.42
C GLU A 82 2.89 -2.84 1.15
N ALA A 83 3.52 -2.57 0.01
CA ALA A 83 2.86 -2.68 -1.28
C ALA A 83 2.78 -4.14 -1.73
N PRO A 84 1.83 -4.48 -2.60
CA PRO A 84 1.84 -5.79 -3.25
C PRO A 84 3.14 -5.97 -4.05
N LYS A 85 3.52 -7.21 -4.29
CA LYS A 85 4.71 -7.53 -5.09
C LYS A 85 4.60 -6.90 -6.47
N GLY A 86 5.67 -6.25 -6.91
CA GLY A 86 5.71 -5.59 -8.22
C GLY A 86 5.22 -4.15 -8.22
N TYR A 87 4.94 -3.58 -7.05
CA TYR A 87 4.40 -2.23 -6.91
C TYR A 87 5.24 -1.37 -5.97
N VAL A 88 5.21 -0.07 -6.21
CA VAL A 88 5.85 0.92 -5.35
C VAL A 88 4.89 1.29 -4.22
N LYS A 89 5.39 1.29 -2.98
CA LYS A 89 4.57 1.65 -1.83
C LYS A 89 4.07 3.10 -1.95
N SER A 90 2.81 3.32 -1.66
CA SER A 90 2.23 4.67 -1.59
C SER A 90 2.62 5.35 -0.29
N ASP A 91 2.94 6.64 -0.35
CA ASP A 91 3.20 7.47 0.82
C ASP A 91 1.96 8.25 1.26
N LYS A 92 0.84 7.99 0.62
CA LYS A 92 -0.43 8.66 0.95
C LYS A 92 -0.86 8.33 2.37
N ILE A 93 -1.36 9.33 3.07
CA ILE A 93 -1.95 9.21 4.39
C ILE A 93 -3.41 9.60 4.30
N PHE A 94 -4.28 8.78 4.88
CA PHE A 94 -5.72 9.05 4.96
C PHE A 94 -6.07 9.34 6.42
N ASP A 95 -6.50 10.57 6.70
CA ASP A 95 -6.84 11.00 8.04
C ASP A 95 -8.21 10.46 8.47
N VAL A 96 -8.31 10.04 9.72
CA VAL A 96 -9.53 9.50 10.31
C VAL A 96 -9.82 10.29 11.58
N ASP A 97 -10.93 11.01 11.58
CA ASP A 97 -11.38 11.80 12.72
C ASP A 97 -12.39 10.99 13.53
N ALA A 98 -11.96 10.47 14.68
CA ALA A 98 -12.82 9.72 15.59
C ALA A 98 -13.40 10.64 16.67
N SER A 99 -14.04 11.73 16.25
CA SER A 99 -14.74 12.63 17.18
C SER A 99 -16.19 12.18 17.36
N TYR A 100 -16.74 12.56 18.54
CA TYR A 100 -18.11 12.19 18.84
C TYR A 100 -19.10 12.93 17.91
N GLN A 101 -19.96 12.18 17.25
CA GLN A 101 -20.88 12.69 16.25
C GLN A 101 -22.34 12.75 16.74
N GLY A 102 -22.57 12.51 18.03
CA GLY A 102 -23.90 12.48 18.62
C GLY A 102 -24.43 11.05 18.77
N ASP A 103 -25.46 10.90 19.60
CA ASP A 103 -26.00 9.57 19.95
C ASP A 103 -26.62 8.81 18.77
N LYS A 104 -26.98 9.54 17.72
CA LYS A 104 -27.60 8.95 16.53
C LYS A 104 -26.59 8.32 15.59
N VAL A 105 -25.34 8.77 15.66
CA VAL A 105 -24.27 8.23 14.81
C VAL A 105 -23.49 7.21 15.62
N LYS A 106 -23.81 5.94 15.42
CA LYS A 106 -23.13 4.84 16.15
C LYS A 106 -21.81 4.47 15.51
N VAL A 107 -21.75 4.52 14.20
CA VAL A 107 -20.55 4.16 13.43
C VAL A 107 -20.30 5.24 12.38
N ILE A 108 -19.07 5.75 12.35
CA ILE A 108 -18.66 6.66 11.28
C ILE A 108 -18.00 5.82 10.20
N GLU A 109 -18.48 5.94 8.98
CA GLU A 109 -17.92 5.22 7.84
C GLU A 109 -16.96 6.11 7.05
N PHE A 110 -15.80 5.54 6.75
CA PHE A 110 -14.77 6.16 5.92
C PHE A 110 -14.48 5.26 4.73
N LYS A 111 -14.22 5.88 3.59
CA LYS A 111 -13.79 5.17 2.39
C LYS A 111 -12.48 5.79 1.93
N ALA A 112 -11.43 5.01 1.93
CA ALA A 112 -10.09 5.46 1.55
C ALA A 112 -9.66 4.73 0.27
N ALA A 113 -9.25 5.50 -0.72
CA ALA A 113 -8.76 4.96 -1.99
C ALA A 113 -7.26 5.21 -2.09
N PHE A 114 -6.53 4.15 -2.37
CA PHE A 114 -5.08 4.19 -2.55
C PHE A 114 -4.72 3.54 -3.88
N GLU A 115 -3.73 4.12 -4.56
CA GLU A 115 -3.21 3.55 -5.79
C GLU A 115 -1.74 3.21 -5.61
N ASN A 116 -1.29 2.12 -6.24
CA ASN A 116 0.13 1.82 -6.35
C ASN A 116 0.58 1.92 -7.81
N ALA A 117 1.71 2.58 -8.00
CA ALA A 117 2.39 2.57 -9.30
C ALA A 117 3.14 1.25 -9.47
N PRO A 118 3.10 0.64 -10.67
CA PRO A 118 3.91 -0.54 -10.91
C PRO A 118 5.39 -0.22 -10.90
N ILE A 119 6.21 -1.16 -10.44
CA ILE A 119 7.65 -1.09 -10.57
C ILE A 119 7.97 -1.29 -12.06
N LYS A 120 8.77 -0.39 -12.61
CA LYS A 120 9.20 -0.45 -14.01
C LYS A 120 10.71 -0.51 -14.07
N VAL A 121 11.23 -1.46 -14.84
CA VAL A 121 12.66 -1.63 -15.07
C VAL A 121 12.92 -1.48 -16.55
N GLU A 122 13.76 -0.51 -16.89
CA GLU A 122 14.18 -0.28 -18.27
C GLU A 122 15.53 -0.94 -18.49
N ILE A 123 15.60 -1.82 -19.48
CA ILE A 123 16.84 -2.52 -19.84
C ILE A 123 17.37 -1.90 -21.13
N SER A 124 18.53 -1.26 -21.02
CA SER A 124 19.22 -0.63 -22.14
C SER A 124 20.39 -1.51 -22.60
N LYS A 125 20.94 -1.19 -23.75
CA LYS A 125 22.14 -1.86 -24.25
C LYS A 125 23.34 -1.72 -23.34
N THR A 126 23.38 -0.67 -22.50
CA THR A 126 24.48 -0.47 -21.56
C THR A 126 24.46 -1.46 -20.41
N ASP A 127 23.31 -2.11 -20.17
CA ASP A 127 23.17 -3.15 -19.16
C ASP A 127 23.75 -4.49 -19.64
N ILE A 128 24.04 -4.61 -20.96
CA ILE A 128 24.59 -5.80 -21.55
C ILE A 128 26.07 -5.57 -21.80
N THR A 129 26.88 -5.84 -20.75
CA THR A 129 28.32 -5.60 -20.82
C THR A 129 29.05 -6.61 -21.70
N GLY A 130 30.02 -6.14 -22.48
CA GLY A 130 30.94 -6.99 -23.25
C GLY A 130 30.39 -7.56 -24.54
N LYS A 131 29.20 -7.17 -24.96
CA LYS A 131 28.61 -7.59 -26.23
C LYS A 131 28.29 -6.37 -27.08
N LYS A 132 28.63 -6.44 -28.37
CA LYS A 132 28.13 -5.46 -29.31
C LYS A 132 26.63 -5.58 -29.38
N GLU A 133 25.96 -4.43 -29.51
CA GLU A 133 24.54 -4.43 -29.72
C GLU A 133 24.22 -5.13 -31.05
N LEU A 134 23.70 -6.34 -30.94
CA LEU A 134 23.25 -7.10 -32.10
C LEU A 134 21.73 -7.08 -32.14
N PRO A 135 21.12 -6.37 -33.12
CA PRO A 135 19.68 -6.47 -33.31
C PRO A 135 19.28 -7.92 -33.57
N GLY A 136 18.14 -8.33 -33.02
CA GLY A 136 17.64 -9.69 -33.21
C GLY A 136 18.19 -10.69 -32.18
N ALA A 137 18.96 -10.28 -31.19
CA ALA A 137 19.39 -11.17 -30.12
C ALA A 137 18.23 -11.47 -29.17
N LYS A 138 18.09 -12.73 -28.81
CA LYS A 138 17.10 -13.13 -27.81
C LYS A 138 17.65 -12.92 -26.43
N LEU A 139 16.94 -12.13 -25.62
CA LEU A 139 17.31 -11.81 -24.24
C LEU A 139 16.27 -12.37 -23.28
N SER A 140 16.71 -12.72 -22.10
CA SER A 140 15.84 -13.29 -21.05
C SER A 140 16.22 -12.73 -19.68
N VAL A 141 15.22 -12.46 -18.86
CA VAL A 141 15.39 -12.16 -17.45
C VAL A 141 14.95 -13.36 -16.64
N ILE A 142 15.80 -13.81 -15.74
CA ILE A 142 15.62 -15.01 -14.93
C ILE A 142 15.70 -14.61 -13.46
N ASP A 143 14.77 -15.10 -12.63
CA ASP A 143 14.76 -14.80 -11.22
C ASP A 143 15.83 -15.61 -10.45
N ALA A 144 15.91 -15.37 -9.13
CA ALA A 144 16.90 -16.02 -8.27
C ALA A 144 16.73 -17.55 -8.19
N ASP A 145 15.53 -18.05 -8.50
CA ASP A 145 15.24 -19.49 -8.49
C ASP A 145 15.47 -20.14 -9.85
N GLY A 146 15.97 -19.37 -10.83
CA GLY A 146 16.23 -19.87 -12.18
C GLY A 146 15.01 -19.86 -13.08
N LYS A 147 13.89 -19.27 -12.62
CA LYS A 147 12.65 -19.24 -13.39
C LYS A 147 12.66 -18.08 -14.39
N LEU A 148 12.21 -18.34 -15.60
CA LEU A 148 12.08 -17.32 -16.63
C LEU A 148 10.99 -16.31 -16.24
N VAL A 149 11.38 -15.02 -16.18
CA VAL A 149 10.45 -13.92 -15.92
C VAL A 149 9.90 -13.40 -17.24
N GLU A 150 10.80 -13.06 -18.17
CA GLU A 150 10.43 -12.51 -19.46
C GLU A 150 11.54 -12.72 -20.47
N SER A 151 11.19 -12.87 -21.74
CA SER A 151 12.14 -12.91 -22.85
C SER A 151 11.64 -12.03 -23.99
N TRP A 152 12.58 -11.46 -24.73
CA TRP A 152 12.27 -10.61 -25.87
C TRP A 152 13.42 -10.63 -26.87
N THR A 153 13.16 -10.09 -28.05
CA THR A 153 14.16 -9.95 -29.10
C THR A 153 14.64 -8.50 -29.12
N SER A 154 15.95 -8.28 -29.05
CA SER A 154 16.51 -6.95 -29.05
C SER A 154 16.27 -6.24 -30.38
N GLU A 155 16.04 -4.92 -30.31
CA GLU A 155 15.91 -4.04 -31.46
C GLU A 155 16.88 -2.89 -31.33
N ALA A 156 17.49 -2.53 -32.44
CA ALA A 156 18.49 -1.45 -32.47
C ALA A 156 17.90 -0.13 -31.97
N GLY A 157 18.60 0.51 -31.03
CA GLY A 157 18.20 1.81 -30.48
C GLY A 157 16.98 1.79 -29.60
N LYS A 158 16.46 0.61 -29.24
CA LYS A 158 15.30 0.48 -28.34
C LYS A 158 15.68 -0.11 -27.02
N THR A 159 15.10 0.42 -25.95
CA THR A 159 15.15 -0.16 -24.61
C THR A 159 13.97 -1.10 -24.43
N HIS A 160 14.09 -2.01 -23.47
CA HIS A 160 13.01 -2.91 -23.11
C HIS A 160 12.52 -2.59 -21.69
N MET A 161 11.22 -2.45 -21.53
CA MET A 161 10.60 -2.14 -20.25
C MET A 161 9.94 -3.38 -19.66
N ILE A 162 10.28 -3.71 -18.40
CA ILE A 162 9.59 -4.76 -17.65
C ILE A 162 8.81 -4.08 -16.53
N GLU A 163 7.53 -4.34 -16.48
CA GLU A 163 6.63 -3.76 -15.48
C GLU A 163 6.20 -4.78 -14.45
N ARG A 164 5.90 -4.29 -13.25
CA ARG A 164 5.40 -5.11 -12.13
C ARG A 164 6.36 -6.22 -11.72
N LEU A 165 7.65 -5.88 -11.78
CA LEU A 165 8.71 -6.83 -11.39
C LEU A 165 8.89 -6.78 -9.89
N PRO A 166 8.66 -7.90 -9.16
CA PRO A 166 8.90 -7.95 -7.72
C PRO A 166 10.36 -7.63 -7.38
N VAL A 167 10.57 -7.00 -6.24
CA VAL A 167 11.93 -6.74 -5.74
C VAL A 167 12.66 -8.05 -5.53
N GLY A 168 13.88 -8.15 -6.02
CA GLY A 168 14.68 -9.37 -5.93
C GLY A 168 15.92 -9.29 -6.79
N LYS A 169 16.63 -10.42 -6.86
CA LYS A 169 17.80 -10.56 -7.72
C LYS A 169 17.39 -11.25 -9.02
N TYR A 170 17.87 -10.70 -10.12
CA TYR A 170 17.57 -11.21 -11.44
C TYR A 170 18.84 -11.32 -12.27
N THR A 171 18.84 -12.24 -13.21
CA THR A 171 19.93 -12.43 -14.17
C THR A 171 19.44 -12.12 -15.57
N LEU A 172 20.19 -11.30 -16.29
CA LEU A 172 19.94 -11.02 -17.71
C LEU A 172 20.82 -11.95 -18.52
N ARG A 173 20.23 -12.69 -19.44
CA ARG A 173 20.92 -13.62 -20.34
C ARG A 173 20.70 -13.27 -21.80
#